data_aa61e7b2897d1394071b992e1fd602bd
#
_entry.id   aa61e7b2897d1394071b992e1fd602bd
#
_cell.length_a   1.000
_cell.length_b   1.000
_cell.length_c   1.000
_cell.angle_alpha   90.00
_cell.angle_beta   90.00
_cell.angle_gamma   90.00
#
_symmetry.space_group_name_H-M   'P 1'
#
loop_
_entity.id
_entity.type
_entity.pdbx_description
1 polymer ?
#
loop_
_entity_poly.entity_id
_entity_poly.type
_entity_poly.pdbx_seq_one_letter_code
_entity_poly.pdbx_strand_id
1 'polypeptide(L)'
;MSLLTIGTLAFDTIETPHGKADMVIGGSCTYISHAASYFTNNINLSAIVGGDFPQEEIKALEAKGVNMEGLQIKSDGKTFFWAGKYHEDMNQRDTLVTDLNVLEDFDPQLP
;
A
#
# COMPACT_ATOMS: atom_id res chain seq x y z
N MET A 1 15.52 -12.53 -13.69
CA MET A 1 14.31 -11.73 -13.97
C MET A 1 14.10 -10.71 -12.85
N SER A 2 13.84 -9.47 -13.20
CA SER A 2 13.49 -8.45 -12.23
C SER A 2 12.07 -7.97 -12.46
N LEU A 3 11.40 -7.57 -11.38
CA LEU A 3 10.03 -7.09 -11.40
C LEU A 3 9.98 -5.70 -10.79
N LEU A 4 9.27 -4.79 -11.45
CA LEU A 4 8.99 -3.47 -10.90
C LEU A 4 7.52 -3.42 -10.49
N THR A 5 7.26 -3.08 -9.24
CA THR A 5 5.90 -2.85 -8.75
C THR A 5 5.67 -1.37 -8.53
N ILE A 6 4.63 -0.84 -9.15
CA ILE A 6 4.22 0.57 -9.00
C ILE A 6 2.79 0.58 -8.53
N GLY A 7 2.50 1.31 -7.48
CA GLY A 7 1.14 1.40 -6.97
C GLY A 7 1.10 2.04 -5.60
N THR A 8 0.03 1.75 -4.88
CA THR A 8 -0.20 2.35 -3.56
C THR A 8 0.31 1.47 -2.44
N LEU A 9 0.94 2.11 -1.45
CA LEU A 9 1.02 1.63 -0.09
C LEU A 9 0.06 2.49 0.70
N ALA A 10 -0.86 1.88 1.42
CA ALA A 10 -2.01 2.61 1.94
C ALA A 10 -2.45 2.11 3.31
N PHE A 11 -3.29 2.91 3.94
CA PHE A 11 -4.10 2.46 5.06
C PHE A 11 -5.55 2.31 4.58
N ASP A 12 -6.16 1.19 4.92
CA ASP A 12 -7.54 0.92 4.59
C ASP A 12 -8.36 0.71 5.87
N THR A 13 -9.55 1.30 5.91
CA THR A 13 -10.58 0.97 6.90
C THR A 13 -11.70 0.26 6.16
N ILE A 14 -12.00 -0.97 6.55
CA ILE A 14 -12.94 -1.84 5.86
C ILE A 14 -14.05 -2.26 6.82
N GLU A 15 -15.30 -1.99 6.44
CA GLU A 15 -16.48 -2.45 7.16
C GLU A 15 -17.22 -3.48 6.31
N THR A 16 -17.61 -4.58 6.94
CA THR A 16 -18.42 -5.63 6.31
C THR A 16 -19.59 -5.96 7.23
N PRO A 17 -20.58 -6.74 6.76
CA PRO A 17 -21.65 -7.22 7.67
C PRO A 17 -21.13 -8.05 8.84
N HIS A 18 -19.89 -8.54 8.76
CA HIS A 18 -19.28 -9.41 9.76
C HIS A 18 -18.29 -8.71 10.69
N GLY A 19 -17.99 -7.45 10.45
CA GLY A 19 -17.07 -6.71 11.32
C GLY A 19 -16.41 -5.54 10.62
N LYS A 20 -15.43 -4.93 11.33
CA LYS A 20 -14.72 -3.77 10.87
C LYS A 20 -13.22 -3.91 11.17
N ALA A 21 -12.40 -3.54 10.20
CA ALA A 21 -10.96 -3.43 10.36
C ALA A 21 -10.53 -1.99 10.12
N ASP A 22 -9.98 -1.33 11.14
CA ASP A 22 -9.55 0.07 11.07
C ASP A 22 -8.07 0.19 10.75
N MET A 23 -7.74 1.08 9.80
CA MET A 23 -6.37 1.50 9.52
C MET A 23 -5.40 0.32 9.32
N VAL A 24 -5.83 -0.69 8.57
CA VAL A 24 -4.98 -1.82 8.22
C VAL A 24 -4.13 -1.47 7.01
N ILE A 25 -2.98 -2.13 6.87
CA ILE A 25 -2.13 -1.94 5.71
C ILE A 25 -2.81 -2.50 4.47
N GLY A 26 -2.88 -1.68 3.45
CA GLY A 26 -3.50 -2.02 2.16
C GLY A 26 -2.73 -1.42 1.01
N GLY A 27 -3.40 -1.30 -0.12
CA GLY A 27 -2.84 -0.75 -1.35
C GLY A 27 -2.33 -1.82 -2.29
N SER A 28 -2.43 -1.53 -3.59
CA SER A 28 -2.07 -2.49 -4.64
C SER A 28 -0.61 -2.92 -4.58
N CYS A 29 0.29 -1.96 -4.34
CA CYS A 29 1.72 -2.23 -4.32
C CYS A 29 2.11 -3.13 -3.15
N THR A 30 1.45 -2.99 -2.01
CA THR A 30 1.65 -3.86 -0.84
C THR A 30 1.37 -5.32 -1.21
N TYR A 31 0.18 -5.57 -1.76
CA TYR A 31 -0.24 -6.93 -2.08
C TYR A 31 0.57 -7.54 -3.21
N ILE A 32 0.85 -6.76 -4.26
CA ILE A 32 1.65 -7.24 -5.40
C ILE A 32 3.06 -7.62 -4.92
N SER A 33 3.68 -6.79 -4.11
CA SER A 33 5.05 -7.04 -3.63
C SER A 33 5.12 -8.27 -2.73
N HIS A 34 4.16 -8.43 -1.81
CA HIS A 34 4.11 -9.62 -0.97
C HIS A 34 3.86 -10.88 -1.80
N ALA A 35 2.91 -10.84 -2.75
CA ALA A 35 2.61 -11.99 -3.59
C ALA A 35 3.80 -12.38 -4.49
N ALA A 36 4.43 -11.40 -5.12
CA ALA A 36 5.57 -11.63 -5.99
C ALA A 36 6.77 -12.21 -5.25
N SER A 37 6.93 -11.89 -3.95
CA SER A 37 8.04 -12.37 -3.14
C SER A 37 8.09 -13.90 -3.00
N TYR A 38 6.97 -14.59 -3.26
CA TYR A 38 6.94 -16.04 -3.26
C TYR A 38 7.58 -16.64 -4.53
N PHE A 39 7.78 -15.84 -5.56
CA PHE A 39 8.27 -16.31 -6.86
C PHE A 39 9.63 -15.74 -7.22
N THR A 40 10.02 -14.61 -6.67
CA THR A 40 11.30 -13.95 -6.96
C THR A 40 11.72 -13.08 -5.78
N ASN A 41 13.03 -12.91 -5.63
CA ASN A 41 13.61 -11.97 -4.66
C ASN A 41 14.20 -10.73 -5.34
N ASN A 42 13.88 -10.51 -6.61
CA ASN A 42 14.38 -9.37 -7.38
C ASN A 42 13.22 -8.44 -7.75
N ILE A 43 12.68 -7.78 -6.73
CA ILE A 43 11.53 -6.91 -6.84
C ILE A 43 11.97 -5.48 -6.52
N ASN A 44 11.65 -4.55 -7.43
CA ASN A 44 11.86 -3.13 -7.22
C ASN A 44 10.49 -2.48 -7.01
N LEU A 45 10.37 -1.68 -5.97
CA LEU A 45 9.11 -1.02 -5.62
C LEU A 45 9.23 0.48 -5.92
N SER A 46 8.18 1.05 -6.52
CA SER A 46 8.05 2.50 -6.67
C SER A 46 6.71 2.93 -6.07
N ALA A 47 6.78 3.70 -5.00
CA ALA A 47 5.62 4.13 -4.24
C ALA A 47 5.93 5.36 -3.41
N ILE A 48 4.92 5.93 -2.77
CA ILE A 48 5.08 7.05 -1.85
C ILE A 48 4.24 6.81 -0.60
N VAL A 49 4.81 7.15 0.56
CA VAL A 49 4.11 7.11 1.86
C VAL A 49 4.40 8.40 2.62
N GLY A 50 3.55 8.66 3.63
CA GLY A 50 3.79 9.73 4.58
C GLY A 50 4.65 9.26 5.76
N GLY A 51 4.94 10.18 6.66
CA GLY A 51 5.70 9.86 7.88
C GLY A 51 4.96 8.96 8.85
N ASP A 52 3.67 8.78 8.65
CA ASP A 52 2.81 7.93 9.47
C ASP A 52 2.88 6.43 9.11
N PHE A 53 3.57 6.07 8.03
CA PHE A 53 3.65 4.68 7.57
C PHE A 53 4.60 3.88 8.48
N PRO A 54 4.20 2.67 8.94
CA PRO A 54 5.01 1.91 9.90
C PRO A 54 6.34 1.44 9.31
N GLN A 55 7.42 1.67 10.06
CA GLN A 55 8.75 1.18 9.69
C GLN A 55 8.81 -0.35 9.66
N GLU A 56 8.03 -1.01 10.49
CA GLU A 56 7.99 -2.47 10.52
C GLU A 56 7.52 -3.06 9.19
N GLU A 57 6.58 -2.40 8.53
CA GLU A 57 6.09 -2.85 7.22
C GLU A 57 7.15 -2.70 6.14
N ILE A 58 7.89 -1.58 6.17
CA ILE A 58 9.02 -1.36 5.26
C ILE A 58 10.07 -2.46 5.45
N LYS A 59 10.42 -2.75 6.70
CA LYS A 59 11.39 -3.80 7.02
C LYS A 59 10.90 -5.18 6.61
N ALA A 60 9.61 -5.44 6.75
CA ALA A 60 9.02 -6.71 6.34
C ALA A 60 9.15 -6.93 4.82
N LEU A 61 8.92 -5.90 4.02
CA LEU A 61 9.10 -5.97 2.58
C LEU A 61 10.58 -6.15 2.21
N GLU A 62 11.48 -5.43 2.86
CA GLU A 62 12.92 -5.59 2.63
C GLU A 62 13.38 -7.02 2.95
N ALA A 63 12.87 -7.60 4.03
CA ALA A 63 13.20 -8.97 4.42
C ALA A 63 12.75 -10.00 3.39
N LYS A 64 11.75 -9.68 2.58
CA LYS A 64 11.26 -10.54 1.49
C LYS A 64 11.98 -10.33 0.18
N GLY A 65 13.00 -9.48 0.15
CA GLY A 65 13.79 -9.23 -1.05
C GLY A 65 13.30 -8.08 -1.91
N VAL A 66 12.42 -7.23 -1.37
CA VAL A 66 11.94 -6.05 -2.08
C VAL A 66 12.94 -4.91 -1.91
N ASN A 67 13.40 -4.35 -3.02
CA ASN A 67 14.26 -3.17 -3.01
C ASN A 67 13.41 -1.93 -2.81
N MET A 68 13.60 -1.26 -1.68
CA MET A 68 12.82 -0.10 -1.25
C MET A 68 13.45 1.25 -1.65
N GLU A 69 14.47 1.26 -2.50
CA GLU A 69 15.09 2.52 -2.94
C GLU A 69 14.12 3.45 -3.67
N GLY A 70 13.11 2.89 -4.35
CA GLY A 70 12.07 3.65 -5.02
C GLY A 70 10.95 4.12 -4.12
N LEU A 71 11.01 3.84 -2.83
CA LEU A 71 10.02 4.34 -1.87
C LEU A 71 10.33 5.78 -1.51
N GLN A 72 9.38 6.67 -1.78
CA GLN A 72 9.45 8.07 -1.39
C GLN A 72 8.73 8.23 -0.05
N ILE A 73 9.38 8.87 0.92
CA ILE A 73 8.80 9.12 2.23
C ILE A 73 8.70 10.63 2.44
N LYS A 74 7.47 11.11 2.52
CA LYS A 74 7.19 12.51 2.79
C LYS A 74 6.88 12.67 4.27
N SER A 75 7.90 12.97 5.08
CA SER A 75 7.83 12.90 6.53
C SER A 75 6.80 13.84 7.16
N ASP A 76 6.45 14.93 6.49
CA ASP A 76 5.44 15.91 6.93
C ASP A 76 4.04 15.63 6.37
N GLY A 77 3.87 14.55 5.62
CA GLY A 77 2.61 14.17 5.00
C GLY A 77 2.01 12.91 5.60
N LYS A 78 0.82 12.58 5.11
CA LYS A 78 0.10 11.37 5.49
C LYS A 78 0.02 10.40 4.33
N THR A 79 0.06 9.11 4.64
CA THR A 79 -0.11 8.03 3.66
C THR A 79 -1.53 8.03 3.10
N PHE A 80 -1.69 7.59 1.85
CA PHE A 80 -2.99 7.40 1.21
C PHE A 80 -3.91 6.59 2.11
N PHE A 81 -5.15 7.04 2.24
CA PHE A 81 -6.17 6.40 3.09
C PHE A 81 -7.44 6.15 2.29
N TRP A 82 -7.97 4.95 2.42
CA TRP A 82 -9.25 4.57 1.84
C TRP A 82 -10.12 3.90 2.89
N ALA A 83 -11.39 4.25 2.91
CA ALA A 83 -12.39 3.59 3.76
C ALA A 83 -13.57 3.17 2.90
N GLY A 84 -14.02 1.93 3.10
CA GLY A 84 -15.12 1.39 2.36
C GLY A 84 -16.00 0.47 3.19
N LYS A 85 -17.23 0.29 2.73
CA LYS A 85 -18.20 -0.61 3.34
C LYS A 85 -18.64 -1.63 2.30
N TYR A 86 -18.43 -2.90 2.62
CA TYR A 86 -18.87 -4.02 1.80
C TYR A 86 -20.26 -4.47 2.24
N HIS A 87 -21.08 -4.86 1.28
CA HIS A 87 -22.43 -5.38 1.50
C HIS A 87 -22.42 -6.89 1.71
N GLU A 88 -23.58 -7.48 1.95
CA GLU A 88 -23.74 -8.94 2.03
C GLU A 88 -23.18 -9.62 0.78
N ASP A 89 -23.43 -9.02 -0.40
CA ASP A 89 -22.73 -9.39 -1.62
C ASP A 89 -21.37 -8.68 -1.60
N MET A 90 -20.30 -9.42 -1.32
CA MET A 90 -18.95 -8.86 -1.19
C MET A 90 -18.40 -8.30 -2.50
N ASN A 91 -19.10 -8.45 -3.62
CA ASN A 91 -18.76 -7.78 -4.87
C ASN A 91 -19.26 -6.33 -4.92
N GLN A 92 -20.12 -5.95 -3.99
CA GLN A 92 -20.65 -4.58 -3.89
C GLN A 92 -20.05 -3.88 -2.69
N ARG A 93 -19.54 -2.67 -2.92
CA ARG A 93 -19.00 -1.83 -1.87
C ARG A 93 -19.32 -0.38 -2.11
N ASP A 94 -19.41 0.37 -1.01
CA ASP A 94 -19.49 1.83 -1.05
C ASP A 94 -18.17 2.40 -0.55
N THR A 95 -17.59 3.31 -1.33
CA THR A 95 -16.44 4.07 -0.88
C THR A 95 -16.91 5.20 0.02
N LEU A 96 -16.45 5.20 1.28
CA LEU A 96 -16.82 6.20 2.26
C LEU A 96 -15.86 7.37 2.27
N VAL A 97 -14.56 7.09 2.18
CA VAL A 97 -13.49 8.09 2.21
C VAL A 97 -12.39 7.69 1.25
N THR A 98 -11.86 8.66 0.52
CA THR A 98 -10.63 8.54 -0.27
C THR A 98 -9.80 9.78 -0.03
N ASP A 99 -8.76 9.65 0.79
CA ASP A 99 -7.81 10.72 1.06
C ASP A 99 -6.51 10.41 0.33
N LEU A 100 -6.25 11.13 -0.75
CA LEU A 100 -5.03 10.91 -1.56
C LEU A 100 -3.77 11.22 -0.76
N ASN A 101 -3.80 12.29 0.04
CA ASN A 101 -2.68 12.69 0.88
C ASN A 101 -1.40 12.81 0.04
N VAL A 102 -0.31 12.15 0.44
CA VAL A 102 0.96 12.23 -0.29
C VAL A 102 0.89 11.65 -1.70
N LEU A 103 -0.12 10.83 -2.00
CA LEU A 103 -0.25 10.25 -3.34
C LEU A 103 -0.41 11.32 -4.43
N GLU A 104 -0.96 12.48 -4.10
CA GLU A 104 -1.07 13.60 -5.04
C GLU A 104 0.31 14.11 -5.51
N ASP A 105 1.34 13.91 -4.70
CA ASP A 105 2.70 14.37 -4.97
C ASP A 105 3.59 13.25 -5.53
N PHE A 106 3.00 12.10 -5.87
CA PHE A 106 3.78 10.95 -6.32
C PHE A 106 4.37 11.19 -7.70
N ASP A 107 5.68 11.13 -7.77
CA ASP A 107 6.44 11.20 -9.01
C ASP A 107 7.29 9.93 -9.10
N PRO A 108 6.80 8.87 -9.79
CA PRO A 108 7.49 7.59 -9.80
C PRO A 108 8.90 7.69 -10.37
N GLN A 109 9.85 7.15 -9.63
CA GLN A 109 11.24 7.05 -10.07
C GLN A 109 11.50 5.60 -10.48
N LEU A 110 11.94 5.42 -11.71
CA LEU A 110 12.23 4.10 -12.24
C LEU A 110 13.70 3.74 -12.01
N PRO A 111 13.98 2.46 -11.76
CA PRO A 111 15.35 2.00 -11.59
C PRO A 111 16.14 2.05 -12.90
#